data_46f27f6b03798a5b84851ad064348e45
#
_entry.id   46f27f6b03798a5b84851ad064348e45
#
_cell.length_a   1.000
_cell.length_b   1.000
_cell.length_c   1.000
_cell.angle_alpha   90.00
_cell.angle_beta   90.00
_cell.angle_gamma   90.00
#
_symmetry.space_group_name_H-M   'P 1'
#
loop_
_entity.id
_entity.type
_entity.pdbx_description
1 polymer ?
#
loop_
_entity_poly.entity_id
_entity_poly.type
_entity_poly.pdbx_seq_one_letter_code
_entity_poly.pdbx_strand_id
1 'polypeptide(L)'
;MARGPRAGLLFRYRVLRPIFRALWDRTRGERAIEGINLPESRAIKQAVNTPVICTGGFQTAAAIRAALVREDCDAVSMARTLIANPDLPQIFARGKDAAERPCTYCNKCMVAVLSGPLGCYELSRYDGDRERMTKEAFAFLGEIAEEETRS
;
A
#
# COMPACT_ATOMS: atom_id res chain seq x y z
N MET A 1 -11.42 31.85 3.69
CA MET A 1 -11.05 30.80 4.66
C MET A 1 -12.31 30.02 5.04
N ALA A 2 -12.61 28.91 4.37
CA ALA A 2 -13.75 28.07 4.70
C ALA A 2 -13.22 26.72 5.19
N ARG A 3 -13.32 26.51 6.49
CA ARG A 3 -13.06 25.24 7.18
C ARG A 3 -14.09 24.22 6.73
N GLY A 4 -13.66 23.12 6.12
CA GLY A 4 -14.49 21.97 5.80
C GLY A 4 -14.49 20.92 6.92
N PRO A 5 -15.39 21.02 7.94
CA PRO A 5 -15.44 20.03 9.03
C PRO A 5 -16.30 18.80 8.71
N ARG A 6 -16.75 18.61 7.46
CA ARG A 6 -17.81 17.63 7.15
C ARG A 6 -17.35 16.24 6.73
N ALA A 7 -16.11 16.08 6.24
CA ALA A 7 -15.61 14.77 5.81
C ALA A 7 -15.36 13.81 6.99
N GLY A 8 -14.84 14.30 8.12
CA GLY A 8 -14.59 13.48 9.31
C GLY A 8 -15.86 12.99 10.01
N LEU A 9 -16.98 13.71 9.85
CA LEU A 9 -18.26 13.34 10.47
C LEU A 9 -18.88 12.10 9.81
N LEU A 10 -18.72 11.96 8.49
CA LEU A 10 -19.26 10.84 7.71
C LEU A 10 -18.59 9.51 8.05
N PHE A 11 -17.29 9.51 8.41
CA PHE A 11 -16.59 8.30 8.87
C PHE A 11 -17.01 7.85 10.27
N ARG A 12 -17.65 8.68 11.06
CA ARG A 12 -18.11 8.38 12.42
C ARG A 12 -19.39 7.53 12.45
N TYR A 13 -20.17 7.52 11.38
CA TYR A 13 -21.41 6.74 11.30
C TYR A 13 -21.12 5.32 10.77
N ARG A 14 -20.99 4.35 11.69
CA ARG A 14 -20.84 2.91 11.36
C ARG A 14 -21.91 2.40 10.39
N VAL A 15 -23.09 3.01 10.40
CA VAL A 15 -24.24 2.64 9.54
C VAL A 15 -24.03 3.02 8.07
N LEU A 16 -23.27 4.07 7.78
CA LEU A 16 -23.01 4.52 6.40
C LEU A 16 -21.80 3.83 5.76
N ARG A 17 -20.99 3.14 6.55
CA ARG A 17 -19.82 2.40 6.04
C ARG A 17 -20.14 1.39 4.92
N PRO A 18 -21.17 0.53 5.03
CA PRO A 18 -21.51 -0.42 3.98
C PRO A 18 -21.99 0.28 2.70
N ILE A 19 -22.73 1.39 2.83
CA ILE A 19 -23.22 2.18 1.68
C ILE A 19 -22.03 2.83 0.95
N PHE A 20 -21.11 3.47 1.68
CA PHE A 20 -19.90 4.04 1.10
C PHE A 20 -19.00 2.97 0.48
N ARG A 21 -18.90 1.79 1.10
CA ARG A 21 -18.14 0.68 0.56
C ARG A 21 -18.76 0.17 -0.74
N ALA A 22 -20.06 -0.05 -0.78
CA ALA A 22 -20.76 -0.48 -1.98
C ALA A 22 -20.67 0.57 -3.11
N LEU A 23 -20.79 1.87 -2.78
CA LEU A 23 -20.62 2.95 -3.77
C LEU A 23 -19.18 3.01 -4.30
N TRP A 24 -18.21 2.86 -3.41
CA TRP A 24 -16.80 2.84 -3.76
C TRP A 24 -16.43 1.63 -4.63
N ASP A 25 -16.93 0.45 -4.26
CA ASP A 25 -16.73 -0.79 -5.03
C ASP A 25 -17.39 -0.68 -6.42
N ARG A 26 -18.57 -0.04 -6.49
CA ARG A 26 -19.27 0.21 -7.77
C ARG A 26 -18.54 1.23 -8.66
N THR A 27 -17.91 2.26 -8.08
CA THR A 27 -17.13 3.25 -8.85
C THR A 27 -15.78 2.73 -9.31
N ARG A 28 -15.20 1.77 -8.58
CA ARG A 28 -13.94 1.12 -8.97
C ARG A 28 -14.11 0.12 -10.11
N GLY A 29 -15.31 -0.41 -10.32
CA GLY A 29 -15.54 -1.53 -11.20
C GLY A 29 -14.79 -2.80 -10.73
N GLU A 30 -14.71 -3.81 -11.57
CA GLU A 30 -13.99 -5.07 -11.31
C GLU A 30 -12.45 -4.94 -11.49
N ARG A 31 -11.90 -3.73 -11.46
CA ARG A 31 -10.45 -3.53 -11.63
C ARG A 31 -9.71 -4.12 -10.43
N ALA A 32 -8.78 -5.01 -10.71
CA ALA A 32 -7.83 -5.48 -9.71
C ALA A 32 -7.11 -4.28 -9.08
N ILE A 33 -6.86 -4.33 -7.77
CA ILE A 33 -6.14 -3.24 -7.08
C ILE A 33 -4.71 -3.16 -7.60
N GLU A 34 -4.09 -4.30 -7.88
CA GLU A 34 -2.75 -4.38 -8.44
C GLU A 34 -2.76 -3.90 -9.89
N GLY A 35 -1.94 -2.92 -10.18
CA GLY A 35 -1.87 -2.29 -11.51
C GLY A 35 -3.05 -1.38 -11.87
N ILE A 36 -3.84 -0.93 -10.89
CA ILE A 36 -5.09 -0.16 -11.10
C ILE A 36 -4.89 1.09 -11.96
N ASN A 37 -3.71 1.70 -11.93
CA ASN A 37 -3.38 2.92 -12.67
C ASN A 37 -2.58 2.65 -13.97
N LEU A 38 -2.43 1.39 -14.39
CA LEU A 38 -1.68 1.06 -15.61
C LEU A 38 -2.29 1.66 -16.89
N PRO A 39 -3.62 1.67 -17.09
CA PRO A 39 -4.20 2.30 -18.28
C PRO A 39 -3.86 3.78 -18.40
N GLU A 40 -3.95 4.51 -17.29
CA GLU A 40 -3.64 5.93 -17.21
C GLU A 40 -2.13 6.18 -17.38
N SER A 41 -1.30 5.35 -16.76
CA SER A 41 0.17 5.40 -16.90
C SER A 41 0.62 5.21 -18.34
N ARG A 42 0.05 4.22 -19.05
CA ARG A 42 0.31 3.97 -20.47
C ARG A 42 -0.08 5.16 -21.33
N ALA A 43 -1.26 5.75 -21.10
CA ALA A 43 -1.70 6.93 -21.87
C ALA A 43 -0.76 8.12 -21.65
N ILE A 44 -0.30 8.34 -20.42
CA ILE A 44 0.69 9.39 -20.11
C ILE A 44 2.02 9.09 -20.82
N LYS A 45 2.53 7.85 -20.71
CA LYS A 45 3.80 7.45 -21.32
C LYS A 45 3.80 7.66 -22.83
N GLN A 46 2.69 7.44 -23.50
CA GLN A 46 2.55 7.69 -24.94
C GLN A 46 2.54 9.18 -25.31
N ALA A 47 2.24 10.06 -24.35
CA ALA A 47 2.11 11.50 -24.57
C ALA A 47 3.36 12.29 -24.15
N VAL A 48 4.32 11.68 -23.45
CA VAL A 48 5.49 12.39 -22.91
C VAL A 48 6.80 11.66 -23.27
N ASN A 49 7.90 12.41 -23.29
CA ASN A 49 9.25 11.88 -23.55
C ASN A 49 10.05 11.67 -22.24
N THR A 50 9.42 11.84 -21.08
CA THR A 50 10.04 11.64 -19.77
C THR A 50 9.69 10.27 -19.19
N PRO A 51 10.56 9.66 -18.38
CA PRO A 51 10.24 8.40 -17.72
C PRO A 51 8.97 8.50 -16.84
N VAL A 52 8.11 7.51 -16.94
CA VAL A 52 6.84 7.42 -16.21
C VAL A 52 6.92 6.32 -15.16
N ILE A 53 6.72 6.67 -13.89
CA ILE A 53 6.68 5.75 -12.77
C ILE A 53 5.22 5.51 -12.39
N CYS A 54 4.74 4.27 -12.47
CA CYS A 54 3.38 3.90 -12.11
C CYS A 54 3.29 3.48 -10.64
N THR A 55 2.38 4.12 -9.91
CA THR A 55 1.98 3.69 -8.56
C THR A 55 0.58 3.08 -8.63
N GLY A 56 0.42 1.80 -8.31
CA GLY A 56 -0.87 1.14 -8.50
C GLY A 56 -1.04 -0.17 -7.75
N GLY A 57 -0.67 -0.22 -6.46
CA GLY A 57 -0.91 -1.41 -5.63
C GLY A 57 -0.10 -2.65 -6.03
N PHE A 58 1.06 -2.49 -6.64
CA PHE A 58 1.92 -3.62 -7.01
C PHE A 58 2.38 -4.40 -5.78
N GLN A 59 2.35 -5.73 -5.86
CA GLN A 59 2.83 -6.65 -4.84
C GLN A 59 3.29 -8.01 -5.37
N THR A 60 3.21 -8.24 -6.70
CA THR A 60 3.73 -9.43 -7.36
C THR A 60 4.79 -9.08 -8.40
N ALA A 61 5.85 -9.89 -8.46
CA ALA A 61 6.90 -9.70 -9.45
C ALA A 61 6.36 -9.93 -10.88
N ALA A 62 5.40 -10.81 -11.06
CA ALA A 62 4.77 -11.08 -12.35
C ALA A 62 4.03 -9.87 -12.89
N ALA A 63 3.21 -9.19 -12.05
CA ALA A 63 2.48 -7.99 -12.46
C ALA A 63 3.43 -6.82 -12.81
N ILE A 64 4.50 -6.65 -12.03
CA ILE A 64 5.54 -5.64 -12.29
C ILE A 64 6.22 -5.92 -13.63
N ARG A 65 6.72 -7.13 -13.84
CA ARG A 65 7.36 -7.52 -15.11
C ARG A 65 6.42 -7.34 -16.30
N ALA A 66 5.17 -7.75 -16.16
CA ALA A 66 4.18 -7.58 -17.22
C ALA A 66 3.94 -6.11 -17.57
N ALA A 67 3.87 -5.22 -16.59
CA ALA A 67 3.71 -3.79 -16.80
C ALA A 67 4.89 -3.17 -17.57
N LEU A 68 6.13 -3.56 -17.21
CA LEU A 68 7.36 -3.09 -17.86
C LEU A 68 7.50 -3.65 -19.28
N VAL A 69 7.25 -4.95 -19.49
CA VAL A 69 7.33 -5.60 -20.81
C VAL A 69 6.30 -5.04 -21.78
N ARG A 70 5.10 -4.69 -21.30
CA ARG A 70 4.07 -4.04 -22.13
C ARG A 70 4.30 -2.55 -22.35
N GLU A 71 5.35 -2.00 -21.76
CA GLU A 71 5.64 -0.56 -21.80
C GLU A 71 4.50 0.31 -21.25
N ASP A 72 3.77 -0.21 -20.26
CA ASP A 72 2.73 0.57 -19.58
C ASP A 72 3.33 1.67 -18.68
N CYS A 73 4.59 1.50 -18.26
CA CYS A 73 5.40 2.46 -17.51
C CYS A 73 6.89 2.11 -17.64
N ASP A 74 7.79 3.00 -17.19
CA ASP A 74 9.24 2.76 -17.15
C ASP A 74 9.68 2.14 -15.84
N ALA A 75 8.95 2.42 -14.76
CA ALA A 75 9.18 1.84 -13.44
C ALA A 75 7.87 1.79 -12.65
N VAL A 76 7.89 1.04 -11.54
CA VAL A 76 6.78 1.01 -10.58
C VAL A 76 7.21 1.54 -9.23
N SER A 77 6.26 2.12 -8.49
CA SER A 77 6.47 2.47 -7.09
C SER A 77 5.50 1.74 -6.19
N MET A 78 5.98 1.38 -5.00
CA MET A 78 5.23 0.63 -3.99
C MET A 78 5.31 1.36 -2.66
N ALA A 79 4.18 1.45 -1.93
CA ALA A 79 4.13 2.02 -0.58
C ALA A 79 3.56 1.02 0.41
N ARG A 80 2.24 0.80 0.40
CA ARG A 80 1.57 -0.07 1.38
C ARG A 80 2.07 -1.52 1.37
N THR A 81 2.49 -2.03 0.23
CA THR A 81 3.05 -3.37 0.10
C THR A 81 4.41 -3.49 0.77
N LEU A 82 5.24 -2.43 0.70
CA LEU A 82 6.52 -2.36 1.43
C LEU A 82 6.32 -2.10 2.93
N ILE A 83 5.30 -1.33 3.34
CA ILE A 83 4.94 -1.22 4.75
C ILE A 83 4.53 -2.58 5.33
N ALA A 84 3.85 -3.41 4.54
CA ALA A 84 3.45 -4.74 4.96
C ALA A 84 4.59 -5.77 4.91
N ASN A 85 5.49 -5.65 3.96
CA ASN A 85 6.62 -6.56 3.72
C ASN A 85 7.83 -5.74 3.26
N PRO A 86 8.64 -5.21 4.19
CA PRO A 86 9.79 -4.35 3.85
C PRO A 86 10.84 -5.08 3.01
N ASP A 87 10.92 -6.39 3.16
CA ASP A 87 11.83 -7.28 2.44
C ASP A 87 11.32 -7.73 1.06
N LEU A 88 10.20 -7.18 0.58
CA LEU A 88 9.58 -7.59 -0.70
C LEU A 88 10.55 -7.56 -1.89
N PRO A 89 11.46 -6.58 -2.04
CA PRO A 89 12.47 -6.61 -3.10
C PRO A 89 13.41 -7.81 -3.00
N GLN A 90 13.81 -8.20 -1.80
CA GLN A 90 14.65 -9.38 -1.56
C GLN A 90 13.90 -10.69 -1.85
N ILE A 91 12.59 -10.74 -1.56
CA ILE A 91 11.71 -11.86 -1.91
C ILE A 91 11.69 -12.04 -3.43
N PHE A 92 11.54 -10.95 -4.19
CA PHE A 92 11.58 -10.97 -5.66
C PHE A 92 12.96 -11.39 -6.19
N ALA A 93 14.05 -10.88 -5.60
CA ALA A 93 15.42 -11.25 -5.97
C ALA A 93 15.72 -12.74 -5.77
N ARG A 94 15.07 -13.39 -4.79
CA ARG A 94 15.13 -14.85 -4.56
C ARG A 94 14.23 -15.66 -5.50
N GLY A 95 13.59 -15.04 -6.48
CA GLY A 95 12.72 -15.69 -7.47
C GLY A 95 11.30 -15.99 -7.00
N LYS A 96 10.90 -15.56 -5.80
CA LYS A 96 9.51 -15.66 -5.35
C LYS A 96 8.66 -14.56 -6.01
N ASP A 97 7.42 -14.87 -6.34
CA ASP A 97 6.51 -13.91 -6.99
C ASP A 97 5.84 -12.95 -6.02
N ALA A 98 5.60 -13.36 -4.78
CA ALA A 98 4.91 -12.57 -3.76
C ALA A 98 5.41 -12.92 -2.35
N ALA A 99 5.11 -12.05 -1.40
CA ALA A 99 5.30 -12.36 0.02
C ALA A 99 4.28 -13.41 0.50
N GLU A 100 4.63 -14.18 1.52
CA GLU A 100 3.74 -15.19 2.13
C GLU A 100 2.50 -14.55 2.77
N ARG A 101 2.65 -13.36 3.33
CA ARG A 101 1.57 -12.55 3.91
C ARG A 101 1.44 -11.23 3.15
N PRO A 102 0.77 -11.19 1.99
CA PRO A 102 0.67 -10.00 1.17
C PRO A 102 -0.16 -8.89 1.82
N CYS A 103 -0.02 -7.67 1.32
CA CYS A 103 -0.84 -6.54 1.76
C CYS A 103 -2.31 -6.76 1.37
N THR A 104 -3.22 -6.59 2.33
CA THR A 104 -4.68 -6.74 2.11
C THR A 104 -5.35 -5.45 1.61
N TYR A 105 -4.58 -4.39 1.40
CA TYR A 105 -5.06 -3.05 1.00
C TYR A 105 -6.12 -2.44 1.93
N CYS A 106 -6.14 -2.84 3.21
CA CYS A 106 -7.10 -2.40 4.22
C CYS A 106 -6.97 -0.92 4.62
N ASN A 107 -5.88 -0.25 4.25
CA ASN A 107 -5.54 1.14 4.56
C ASN A 107 -5.35 1.46 6.07
N LYS A 108 -5.28 0.46 6.94
CA LYS A 108 -5.05 0.69 8.38
C LYS A 108 -3.72 1.39 8.68
N CYS A 109 -2.67 1.11 7.90
CA CYS A 109 -1.38 1.81 7.99
C CYS A 109 -1.52 3.32 7.72
N MET A 110 -2.35 3.71 6.75
CA MET A 110 -2.58 5.13 6.41
C MET A 110 -3.34 5.88 7.51
N VAL A 111 -4.22 5.18 8.22
CA VAL A 111 -4.95 5.79 9.35
C VAL A 111 -4.05 5.86 10.58
N ALA A 112 -3.26 4.83 10.82
CA ALA A 112 -2.40 4.72 12.00
C ALA A 112 -1.24 5.71 11.99
N VAL A 113 -0.73 6.14 10.83
CA VAL A 113 0.37 7.12 10.72
C VAL A 113 0.06 8.45 11.39
N LEU A 114 -1.21 8.77 11.60
CA LEU A 114 -1.65 9.98 12.31
C LEU A 114 -1.51 9.88 13.84
N SER A 115 -1.32 8.69 14.38
CA SER A 115 -1.36 8.43 15.84
C SER A 115 -0.29 7.44 16.33
N GLY A 116 0.54 6.93 15.43
CA GLY A 116 1.55 5.94 15.74
C GLY A 116 2.61 5.82 14.65
N PRO A 117 3.59 4.95 14.83
CA PRO A 117 4.66 4.74 13.86
C PRO A 117 4.13 4.14 12.55
N LEU A 118 4.90 4.32 11.48
CA LEU A 118 4.61 3.71 10.20
C LEU A 118 4.78 2.19 10.28
N GLY A 119 3.69 1.44 10.09
CA GLY A 119 3.71 -0.01 10.17
C GLY A 119 2.43 -0.65 9.64
N CYS A 120 2.42 -1.97 9.53
CA CYS A 120 1.23 -2.71 9.12
C CYS A 120 0.37 -3.06 10.34
N TYR A 121 -0.85 -2.52 10.38
CA TYR A 121 -1.83 -2.72 11.47
C TYR A 121 -2.99 -3.66 11.08
N GLU A 122 -2.78 -4.52 10.08
CA GLU A 122 -3.77 -5.53 9.67
C GLU A 122 -3.62 -6.79 10.51
N LEU A 123 -4.48 -6.92 11.51
CA LEU A 123 -4.41 -7.98 12.53
C LEU A 123 -4.50 -9.41 11.94
N SER A 124 -5.22 -9.58 10.84
CA SER A 124 -5.32 -10.90 10.18
C SER A 124 -3.98 -11.41 9.63
N ARG A 125 -3.02 -10.53 9.39
CA ARG A 125 -1.65 -10.91 8.96
C ARG A 125 -0.81 -11.49 10.11
N TYR A 126 -1.26 -11.35 11.33
CA TYR A 126 -0.60 -11.77 12.57
C TYR A 126 -1.45 -12.80 13.33
N ASP A 127 -2.31 -13.53 12.63
CA ASP A 127 -3.18 -14.58 13.20
C ASP A 127 -4.06 -14.09 14.38
N GLY A 128 -4.39 -12.79 14.39
CA GLY A 128 -5.14 -12.15 15.46
C GLY A 128 -4.30 -11.71 16.66
N ASP A 129 -3.00 -11.95 16.64
CA ASP A 129 -2.08 -11.59 17.73
C ASP A 129 -1.70 -10.10 17.66
N ARG A 130 -2.23 -9.33 18.61
CA ARG A 130 -1.96 -7.89 18.75
C ARG A 130 -0.55 -7.58 19.25
N GLU A 131 -0.02 -8.41 20.12
CA GLU A 131 1.30 -8.20 20.70
C GLU A 131 2.38 -8.39 19.63
N ARG A 132 2.28 -9.48 18.85
CA ARG A 132 3.12 -9.73 17.70
C ARG A 132 3.02 -8.60 16.67
N MET A 133 1.81 -8.16 16.34
CA MET A 133 1.59 -7.03 15.42
C MET A 133 2.30 -5.77 15.91
N THR A 134 2.14 -5.42 17.18
CA THR A 134 2.76 -4.25 17.78
C THR A 134 4.27 -4.37 17.76
N LYS A 135 4.83 -5.52 18.18
CA LYS A 135 6.27 -5.77 18.14
C LYS A 135 6.87 -5.64 16.74
N GLU A 136 6.24 -6.27 15.73
CA GLU A 136 6.73 -6.19 14.34
C GLU A 136 6.57 -4.76 13.76
N ALA A 137 5.46 -4.06 14.06
CA ALA A 137 5.23 -2.69 13.58
C ALA A 137 6.20 -1.66 14.19
N PHE A 138 6.71 -1.94 15.40
CA PHE A 138 7.61 -1.03 16.11
C PHE A 138 9.08 -1.47 16.10
N ALA A 139 9.41 -2.62 15.49
CA ALA A 139 10.76 -3.19 15.51
C ALA A 139 11.83 -2.20 15.03
N PHE A 140 11.56 -1.43 13.98
CA PHE A 140 12.50 -0.47 13.43
C PHE A 140 12.81 0.72 14.37
N LEU A 141 11.93 1.05 15.33
CA LEU A 141 12.20 2.12 16.31
C LEU A 141 13.30 1.71 17.29
N GLY A 142 13.39 0.40 17.61
CA GLY A 142 14.49 -0.14 18.41
C GLY A 142 15.84 -0.05 17.68
N GLU A 143 15.86 -0.34 16.38
CA GLU A 143 17.06 -0.24 15.55
C GLU A 143 17.58 1.20 15.45
N ILE A 144 16.70 2.20 15.27
CA ILE A 144 17.08 3.63 15.25
C ILE A 144 17.66 4.06 16.60
N ALA A 145 17.05 3.68 17.71
CA ALA A 145 17.53 4.03 19.04
C ALA A 145 18.92 3.42 19.35
N GLU A 146 19.20 2.22 18.85
CA GLU A 146 20.51 1.57 18.97
C GLU A 146 21.58 2.24 18.10
N GLU A 147 21.23 2.77 16.94
CA GLU A 147 22.14 3.45 16.04
C GLU A 147 22.52 4.84 16.55
N GLU A 148 21.56 5.59 17.12
CA GLU A 148 21.80 6.88 17.79
C GLU A 148 22.70 6.76 19.04
N THR A 149 22.65 5.63 19.75
CA THR A 149 23.51 5.40 20.92
C THR A 149 24.91 4.92 20.57
N ARG A 150 25.17 4.55 19.30
CA ARG A 150 26.50 4.14 18.81
C ARG A 150 27.30 5.27 18.16
N SER A 151 26.69 6.42 17.87
CA SER A 151 27.34 7.59 17.29
C SER A 151 27.78 8.59 18.36
#